data_0544937209ff6d6e85163726ac646e56
#
_entry.id   0544937209ff6d6e85163726ac646e56
#
_cell.length_a   1.000
_cell.length_b   1.000
_cell.length_c   1.000
_cell.angle_alpha   90.00
_cell.angle_beta   90.00
_cell.angle_gamma   90.00
#
_symmetry.space_group_name_H-M   'P 1'
#
loop_
_entity.id
_entity.type
_entity.pdbx_description
1 polymer ?
#
loop_
_entity_poly.entity_id
_entity_poly.type
_entity_poly.pdbx_seq_one_letter_code
_entity_poly.pdbx_strand_id
1 'polypeptide(L)'
;MRRALYFLCFFLAACNIPLSPTATAEPPSVNPTDTPSTGFQPCYYVWAYQDLPEISARVDEAVKSVVPDAEAGARAFGEDCVFEDGTRRFGAMETDFLIGVPVDDLADDEAIGRIIEKILPVFADFPPGVVPGPNVGRAEFSFTHGSEIRYVRFPIKDGLQALAEGLRGAALLHKLEQK
;
A
#
# COMPACT_ATOMS: atom_id res chain seq x y z
N MET A 1 -40.16 -23.72 -22.09
CA MET A 1 -40.60 -23.56 -23.50
C MET A 1 -40.72 -22.05 -23.78
N ARG A 2 -39.87 -21.49 -24.62
CA ARG A 2 -40.08 -20.44 -25.62
C ARG A 2 -38.70 -19.79 -25.93
N ARG A 3 -38.17 -20.28 -27.05
CA ARG A 3 -37.03 -19.71 -27.75
C ARG A 3 -37.52 -18.43 -28.47
N ALA A 4 -36.80 -17.33 -28.35
CA ALA A 4 -36.92 -16.19 -29.23
C ALA A 4 -35.58 -15.93 -29.90
N LEU A 5 -35.59 -16.20 -31.17
CA LEU A 5 -34.59 -15.97 -32.18
C LEU A 5 -34.72 -14.50 -32.62
N TYR A 6 -33.67 -13.68 -32.56
CA TYR A 6 -33.66 -12.38 -33.22
C TYR A 6 -32.48 -12.25 -34.18
N PHE A 7 -32.88 -11.88 -35.34
CA PHE A 7 -32.26 -11.73 -36.64
C PHE A 7 -31.10 -10.73 -36.66
N LEU A 8 -30.09 -11.16 -37.40
CA LEU A 8 -28.95 -10.43 -37.89
C LEU A 8 -29.34 -9.50 -39.04
N CYS A 9 -29.16 -8.20 -38.94
CA CYS A 9 -29.17 -7.25 -40.06
C CYS A 9 -27.78 -6.67 -40.29
N PHE A 10 -27.13 -7.16 -41.37
CA PHE A 10 -25.94 -6.56 -41.94
C PHE A 10 -26.35 -5.35 -42.78
N PHE A 11 -25.87 -4.15 -42.46
CA PHE A 11 -25.85 -3.00 -43.36
C PHE A 11 -24.40 -2.78 -43.82
N LEU A 12 -24.17 -3.11 -45.12
CA LEU A 12 -22.99 -2.72 -45.89
C LEU A 12 -23.22 -1.29 -46.39
N ALA A 13 -22.53 -0.31 -45.80
CA ALA A 13 -22.44 1.03 -46.36
C ALA A 13 -21.06 1.15 -47.08
N ALA A 14 -21.12 1.17 -48.39
CA ALA A 14 -19.95 1.48 -49.26
C ALA A 14 -19.71 2.99 -49.23
N CYS A 15 -18.61 3.43 -48.61
CA CYS A 15 -18.16 4.81 -48.72
C CYS A 15 -17.15 4.93 -49.89
N ASN A 16 -17.59 5.65 -50.93
CA ASN A 16 -16.70 6.15 -51.98
C ASN A 16 -15.80 7.24 -51.43
N ILE A 17 -14.47 7.02 -51.44
CA ILE A 17 -13.48 8.03 -51.05
C ILE A 17 -12.96 8.67 -52.34
N PRO A 18 -13.11 9.99 -52.55
CA PRO A 18 -12.46 10.68 -53.66
C PRO A 18 -10.94 10.78 -53.42
N LEU A 19 -10.14 10.35 -54.39
CA LEU A 19 -8.70 10.53 -54.42
C LEU A 19 -8.37 12.02 -54.64
N SER A 20 -7.87 12.68 -53.61
CA SER A 20 -7.24 14.00 -53.69
C SER A 20 -5.79 13.88 -54.15
N PRO A 21 -5.30 14.81 -54.98
CA PRO A 21 -3.94 14.75 -55.50
C PRO A 21 -2.91 14.98 -54.39
N THR A 22 -1.90 14.14 -54.38
CA THR A 22 -0.74 14.18 -53.46
C THR A 22 0.02 15.49 -53.63
N ALA A 23 -0.09 16.39 -52.66
CA ALA A 23 0.86 17.51 -52.55
C ALA A 23 2.16 16.91 -51.98
N THR A 24 3.24 17.00 -52.73
CA THR A 24 4.58 16.67 -52.28
C THR A 24 4.99 17.66 -51.22
N ALA A 25 4.86 17.26 -49.95
CA ALA A 25 5.38 18.02 -48.83
C ALA A 25 6.90 17.84 -48.74
N GLU A 26 7.58 18.96 -48.84
CA GLU A 26 9.01 19.09 -48.53
C GLU A 26 9.27 18.54 -47.11
N PRO A 27 10.30 17.70 -46.87
CA PRO A 27 10.55 17.17 -45.56
C PRO A 27 10.89 18.34 -44.62
N PRO A 28 10.31 18.37 -43.39
CA PRO A 28 10.63 19.40 -42.39
C PRO A 28 12.13 19.31 -42.08
N SER A 29 12.82 20.44 -42.22
CA SER A 29 14.19 20.63 -41.75
C SER A 29 14.22 20.36 -40.24
N VAL A 30 14.66 19.18 -39.84
CA VAL A 30 14.87 18.82 -38.44
C VAL A 30 16.12 19.56 -37.96
N ASN A 31 15.90 20.61 -37.18
CA ASN A 31 16.97 21.26 -36.45
C ASN A 31 17.53 20.22 -35.43
N PRO A 32 18.84 19.92 -35.43
CA PRO A 32 19.40 18.87 -34.59
C PRO A 32 19.58 19.28 -33.10
N THR A 33 18.76 20.21 -32.60
CA THR A 33 18.95 20.79 -31.24
C THR A 33 17.93 20.35 -30.24
N ASP A 34 16.91 19.55 -30.60
CA ASP A 34 15.94 19.00 -29.64
C ASP A 34 16.15 17.52 -29.43
N THR A 35 17.35 17.12 -29.05
CA THR A 35 17.51 15.86 -28.32
C THR A 35 16.89 16.11 -26.94
N PRO A 36 15.79 15.43 -26.54
CA PRO A 36 15.35 15.48 -25.17
C PRO A 36 16.52 14.96 -24.33
N SER A 37 17.14 15.86 -23.58
CA SER A 37 18.12 15.49 -22.59
C SER A 37 17.40 14.60 -21.58
N THR A 38 17.49 13.28 -21.78
CA THR A 38 17.26 12.30 -20.70
C THR A 38 18.42 12.41 -19.71
N GLY A 39 18.73 13.67 -19.35
CA GLY A 39 19.74 13.97 -18.37
C GLY A 39 19.28 13.38 -17.06
N PHE A 40 20.05 12.39 -16.57
CA PHE A 40 19.97 11.95 -15.18
C PHE A 40 20.11 13.20 -14.33
N GLN A 41 19.00 13.62 -13.70
CA GLN A 41 19.00 14.74 -12.77
C GLN A 41 19.41 14.18 -11.41
N PRO A 42 20.60 14.52 -10.90
CA PRO A 42 21.05 13.99 -9.63
C PRO A 42 20.17 14.50 -8.49
N CYS A 43 19.88 13.62 -7.53
CA CYS A 43 19.20 13.96 -6.30
C CYS A 43 19.91 13.32 -5.11
N TYR A 44 19.67 13.81 -3.91
CA TYR A 44 20.07 13.12 -2.70
C TYR A 44 18.87 12.46 -2.03
N TYR A 45 19.10 11.31 -1.40
CA TYR A 45 18.04 10.50 -0.79
C TYR A 45 17.96 10.77 0.71
N VAL A 46 16.73 10.92 1.19
CA VAL A 46 16.42 11.03 2.62
C VAL A 46 15.29 10.08 2.97
N TRP A 47 15.37 9.43 4.13
CA TRP A 47 14.28 8.59 4.63
C TRP A 47 13.04 9.44 4.88
N ALA A 48 11.91 8.95 4.44
CA ALA A 48 10.65 9.66 4.56
C ALA A 48 9.47 8.71 4.82
N TYR A 49 8.40 9.29 5.36
CA TYR A 49 7.10 8.65 5.49
C TYR A 49 6.07 9.44 4.73
N GLN A 50 5.11 8.75 4.15
CA GLN A 50 3.94 9.35 3.49
C GLN A 50 2.67 8.73 4.06
N ASP A 51 1.76 9.56 4.57
CA ASP A 51 0.47 9.10 5.06
C ASP A 51 -0.39 8.55 3.92
N LEU A 52 -1.14 7.50 4.21
CA LEU A 52 -2.00 6.79 3.27
C LEU A 52 -3.47 6.83 3.74
N PRO A 53 -4.18 7.97 3.62
CA PRO A 53 -5.49 8.14 4.22
C PRO A 53 -6.55 7.14 3.72
N GLU A 54 -6.55 6.79 2.44
CA GLU A 54 -7.50 5.81 1.88
C GLU A 54 -7.22 4.39 2.39
N ILE A 55 -5.94 4.01 2.50
CA ILE A 55 -5.55 2.72 3.06
C ILE A 55 -5.84 2.71 4.56
N SER A 56 -5.55 3.81 5.26
CA SER A 56 -5.84 3.97 6.70
C SER A 56 -7.32 3.74 7.00
N ALA A 57 -8.23 4.34 6.23
CA ALA A 57 -9.66 4.13 6.42
C ALA A 57 -10.08 2.66 6.24
N ARG A 58 -9.50 1.98 5.24
CA ARG A 58 -9.80 0.57 4.97
C ARG A 58 -9.25 -0.37 6.04
N VAL A 59 -8.00 -0.15 6.49
CA VAL A 59 -7.41 -0.97 7.54
C VAL A 59 -8.08 -0.73 8.89
N ASP A 60 -8.47 0.51 9.18
CA ASP A 60 -9.22 0.86 10.40
C ASP A 60 -10.55 0.10 10.47
N GLU A 61 -11.33 0.11 9.38
CA GLU A 61 -12.58 -0.65 9.29
C GLU A 61 -12.35 -2.16 9.50
N ALA A 62 -11.33 -2.72 8.83
CA ALA A 62 -11.01 -4.14 8.94
C ALA A 62 -10.54 -4.53 10.35
N VAL A 63 -9.71 -3.71 10.99
CA VAL A 63 -9.23 -3.94 12.36
C VAL A 63 -10.38 -3.82 13.37
N LYS A 64 -11.25 -2.82 13.24
CA LYS A 64 -12.44 -2.65 14.09
C LYS A 64 -13.43 -3.81 13.98
N SER A 65 -13.47 -4.48 12.85
CA SER A 65 -14.33 -5.68 12.68
C SER A 65 -13.93 -6.84 13.59
N VAL A 66 -12.66 -6.91 14.01
CA VAL A 66 -12.11 -7.98 14.86
C VAL A 66 -11.79 -7.51 16.29
N VAL A 67 -11.45 -6.23 16.45
CA VAL A 67 -11.19 -5.56 17.74
C VAL A 67 -11.87 -4.18 17.71
N PRO A 68 -13.14 -4.06 18.15
CA PRO A 68 -13.97 -2.87 17.97
C PRO A 68 -13.40 -1.56 18.55
N ASP A 69 -12.64 -1.67 19.66
CA ASP A 69 -12.08 -0.51 20.36
C ASP A 69 -10.69 -0.11 19.84
N ALA A 70 -10.18 -0.82 18.84
CA ALA A 70 -8.90 -0.47 18.21
C ALA A 70 -9.08 0.64 17.16
N GLU A 71 -8.02 1.42 16.96
CA GLU A 71 -7.87 2.35 15.86
C GLU A 71 -6.68 1.92 15.01
N ALA A 72 -6.79 2.07 13.67
CA ALA A 72 -5.69 1.70 12.81
C ALA A 72 -5.43 2.72 11.71
N GLY A 73 -4.18 2.79 11.26
CA GLY A 73 -3.72 3.63 10.18
C GLY A 73 -2.63 2.97 9.38
N ALA A 74 -2.29 3.57 8.25
CA ALA A 74 -1.24 3.10 7.36
C ALA A 74 -0.39 4.27 6.88
N ARG A 75 0.91 4.04 6.74
CA ARG A 75 1.85 4.98 6.13
C ARG A 75 2.86 4.23 5.26
N ALA A 76 3.24 4.81 4.13
CA ALA A 76 4.36 4.29 3.36
C ALA A 76 5.67 4.76 3.98
N PHE A 77 6.62 3.84 4.14
CA PHE A 77 8.02 4.14 4.44
C PHE A 77 8.84 4.02 3.15
N GLY A 78 9.77 4.94 2.96
CA GLY A 78 10.59 4.96 1.76
C GLY A 78 11.61 6.08 1.75
N GLU A 79 11.95 6.54 0.55
CA GLU A 79 12.95 7.58 0.33
C GLU A 79 12.39 8.72 -0.52
N ASP A 80 12.67 9.94 -0.12
CA ASP A 80 12.57 11.12 -0.98
C ASP A 80 13.87 11.32 -1.75
N CYS A 81 13.78 11.34 -3.08
CA CYS A 81 14.80 11.88 -3.96
C CYS A 81 14.59 13.39 -4.02
N VAL A 82 15.48 14.16 -3.39
CA VAL A 82 15.41 15.62 -3.30
C VAL A 82 16.33 16.24 -4.33
N PHE A 83 15.75 17.01 -5.27
CA PHE A 83 16.46 17.68 -6.35
C PHE A 83 17.01 19.05 -5.93
N GLU A 84 17.94 19.61 -6.70
CA GLU A 84 18.56 20.90 -6.42
C GLU A 84 17.57 22.07 -6.37
N ASP A 85 16.46 21.98 -7.12
CA ASP A 85 15.38 22.97 -7.12
C ASP A 85 14.44 22.84 -5.90
N GLY A 86 14.71 21.90 -4.99
CA GLY A 86 13.90 21.62 -3.80
C GLY A 86 12.68 20.75 -4.05
N THR A 87 12.41 20.33 -5.28
CA THR A 87 11.35 19.37 -5.56
C THR A 87 11.71 17.99 -5.02
N ARG A 88 10.70 17.16 -4.73
CA ARG A 88 10.89 15.83 -4.15
C ARG A 88 10.11 14.80 -4.92
N ARG A 89 10.68 13.60 -4.97
CA ARG A 89 10.01 12.43 -5.53
C ARG A 89 10.10 11.29 -4.53
N PHE A 90 8.97 10.95 -3.92
CA PHE A 90 8.89 9.83 -2.96
C PHE A 90 8.87 8.49 -3.68
N GLY A 91 9.67 7.55 -3.17
CA GLY A 91 9.66 6.15 -3.57
C GLY A 91 9.33 5.27 -2.38
N ALA A 92 8.13 4.67 -2.37
CA ALA A 92 7.72 3.76 -1.31
C ALA A 92 8.52 2.44 -1.37
N MET A 93 9.01 1.97 -0.23
CA MET A 93 9.70 0.69 -0.05
C MET A 93 8.81 -0.34 0.63
N GLU A 94 8.02 0.08 1.61
CA GLU A 94 7.07 -0.76 2.35
C GLU A 94 5.92 0.09 2.89
N THR A 95 4.83 -0.56 3.30
CA THR A 95 3.74 0.08 4.03
C THR A 95 3.71 -0.45 5.45
N ASP A 96 3.83 0.46 6.43
CA ASP A 96 3.68 0.18 7.85
C ASP A 96 2.23 0.41 8.29
N PHE A 97 1.77 -0.40 9.25
CA PHE A 97 0.47 -0.25 9.89
C PHE A 97 0.64 0.15 11.35
N LEU A 98 -0.13 1.14 11.78
CA LEU A 98 -0.14 1.74 13.11
C LEU A 98 -1.44 1.36 13.79
N ILE A 99 -1.38 0.72 14.96
CA ILE A 99 -2.56 0.20 15.65
C ILE A 99 -2.55 0.70 17.08
N GLY A 100 -3.57 1.47 17.46
CA GLY A 100 -3.84 1.90 18.85
C GLY A 100 -4.91 1.03 19.48
N VAL A 101 -4.66 0.48 20.67
CA VAL A 101 -5.61 -0.37 21.36
C VAL A 101 -5.63 0.00 22.86
N PRO A 102 -6.78 0.45 23.42
CA PRO A 102 -6.94 0.56 24.85
C PRO A 102 -7.01 -0.82 25.49
N VAL A 103 -6.34 -1.01 26.62
CA VAL A 103 -6.32 -2.25 27.39
C VAL A 103 -6.52 -1.98 28.88
N ASP A 104 -6.96 -2.98 29.61
CA ASP A 104 -7.18 -2.85 31.07
C ASP A 104 -5.86 -2.97 31.86
N ASP A 105 -4.88 -3.71 31.35
CA ASP A 105 -3.58 -3.92 31.99
C ASP A 105 -2.48 -4.08 30.93
N LEU A 106 -1.46 -3.21 31.00
CA LEU A 106 -0.28 -3.26 30.12
C LEU A 106 0.67 -4.41 30.45
N ALA A 107 0.53 -5.05 31.59
CA ALA A 107 1.33 -6.22 31.99
C ALA A 107 0.64 -7.55 31.65
N ASP A 108 -0.60 -7.55 31.17
CA ASP A 108 -1.29 -8.77 30.74
C ASP A 108 -0.82 -9.19 29.33
N ASP A 109 0.31 -9.91 29.31
CA ASP A 109 0.91 -10.44 28.07
C ASP A 109 -0.04 -11.35 27.30
N GLU A 110 -0.90 -12.09 27.99
CA GLU A 110 -1.86 -12.99 27.34
C GLU A 110 -2.95 -12.21 26.61
N ALA A 111 -3.53 -11.19 27.25
CA ALA A 111 -4.54 -10.33 26.61
C ALA A 111 -3.96 -9.57 25.42
N ILE A 112 -2.78 -8.95 25.59
CA ILE A 112 -2.07 -8.24 24.52
C ILE A 112 -1.76 -9.18 23.34
N GLY A 113 -1.20 -10.35 23.61
CA GLY A 113 -0.90 -11.34 22.60
C GLY A 113 -2.13 -11.82 21.83
N ARG A 114 -3.29 -11.99 22.49
CA ARG A 114 -4.56 -12.36 21.85
C ARG A 114 -5.11 -11.24 20.96
N ILE A 115 -4.89 -9.97 21.31
CA ILE A 115 -5.26 -8.84 20.47
C ILE A 115 -4.43 -8.87 19.18
N ILE A 116 -3.11 -9.02 19.30
CA ILE A 116 -2.21 -9.16 18.13
C ILE A 116 -2.62 -10.35 17.27
N GLU A 117 -2.91 -11.50 17.87
CA GLU A 117 -3.37 -12.73 17.20
C GLU A 117 -4.61 -12.48 16.32
N LYS A 118 -5.57 -11.69 16.79
CA LYS A 118 -6.80 -11.35 16.05
C LYS A 118 -6.53 -10.39 14.90
N ILE A 119 -5.64 -9.40 15.09
CA ILE A 119 -5.41 -8.35 14.11
C ILE A 119 -4.44 -8.78 13.01
N LEU A 120 -3.42 -9.57 13.31
CA LEU A 120 -2.40 -9.97 12.34
C LEU A 120 -2.94 -10.53 11.01
N PRO A 121 -3.97 -11.41 11.00
CA PRO A 121 -4.54 -11.92 9.76
C PRO A 121 -5.14 -10.85 8.85
N VAL A 122 -5.61 -9.72 9.42
CA VAL A 122 -6.18 -8.59 8.66
C VAL A 122 -5.18 -8.04 7.65
N PHE A 123 -3.89 -8.02 7.99
CA PHE A 123 -2.85 -7.47 7.10
C PHE A 123 -2.60 -8.33 5.84
N ALA A 124 -3.08 -9.57 5.81
CA ALA A 124 -3.02 -10.40 4.61
C ALA A 124 -3.88 -9.84 3.46
N ASP A 125 -4.88 -9.01 3.76
CA ASP A 125 -5.74 -8.35 2.78
C ASP A 125 -5.10 -7.08 2.18
N PHE A 126 -3.91 -6.70 2.67
CA PHE A 126 -3.15 -5.52 2.25
C PHE A 126 -1.76 -5.91 1.71
N PRO A 127 -1.66 -6.82 0.72
CA PRO A 127 -0.37 -7.25 0.18
C PRO A 127 0.28 -6.17 -0.67
N PRO A 128 1.59 -6.30 -1.01
CA PRO A 128 2.22 -5.50 -2.05
C PRO A 128 1.40 -5.50 -3.34
N GLY A 129 1.21 -4.31 -3.95
CA GLY A 129 0.32 -4.10 -5.09
C GLY A 129 -1.10 -3.63 -4.72
N VAL A 130 -1.57 -3.91 -3.50
CA VAL A 130 -2.76 -3.27 -2.90
C VAL A 130 -2.36 -2.02 -2.11
N VAL A 131 -1.18 -2.06 -1.50
CA VAL A 131 -0.56 -0.94 -0.79
C VAL A 131 0.75 -0.51 -1.47
N PRO A 132 1.22 0.73 -1.29
CA PRO A 132 2.49 1.20 -1.81
C PRO A 132 3.69 0.41 -1.30
N GLY A 133 4.69 0.27 -2.16
CA GLY A 133 5.94 -0.43 -1.88
C GLY A 133 5.94 -1.91 -2.27
N PRO A 134 7.11 -2.46 -2.62
CA PRO A 134 7.27 -3.85 -3.02
C PRO A 134 7.27 -4.84 -1.85
N ASN A 135 7.39 -4.35 -0.61
CA ASN A 135 7.54 -5.20 0.57
C ASN A 135 6.37 -4.99 1.55
N VAL A 136 6.03 -6.05 2.26
CA VAL A 136 5.19 -5.96 3.47
C VAL A 136 6.04 -5.34 4.58
N GLY A 137 5.54 -4.28 5.19
CA GLY A 137 6.24 -3.51 6.21
C GLY A 137 6.07 -4.06 7.62
N ARG A 138 5.97 -3.14 8.57
CA ARG A 138 5.86 -3.43 9.99
C ARG A 138 4.46 -3.17 10.52
N ALA A 139 4.10 -3.88 11.58
CA ALA A 139 3.01 -3.52 12.47
C ALA A 139 3.59 -2.83 13.72
N GLU A 140 3.05 -1.67 14.06
CA GLU A 140 3.35 -0.90 15.27
C GLU A 140 2.09 -0.83 16.13
N PHE A 141 2.09 -1.57 17.22
CA PHE A 141 1.01 -1.53 18.20
C PHE A 141 1.36 -0.57 19.34
N SER A 142 0.41 0.29 19.69
CA SER A 142 0.43 1.11 20.89
C SER A 142 -0.73 0.69 21.79
N PHE A 143 -0.43 -0.09 22.83
CA PHE A 143 -1.39 -0.46 23.86
C PHE A 143 -1.43 0.63 24.92
N THR A 144 -2.62 1.13 25.24
CA THR A 144 -2.80 2.26 26.16
C THR A 144 -3.63 1.89 27.39
N HIS A 145 -3.18 2.34 28.57
CA HIS A 145 -3.95 2.30 29.81
C HIS A 145 -3.79 3.64 30.55
N GLY A 146 -4.85 4.46 30.58
CA GLY A 146 -4.76 5.82 31.10
C GLY A 146 -3.73 6.66 30.31
N SER A 147 -2.65 7.09 31.00
CA SER A 147 -1.55 7.85 30.39
C SER A 147 -0.33 6.98 30.01
N GLU A 148 -0.37 5.70 30.32
CA GLU A 148 0.74 4.78 30.04
C GLU A 148 0.56 4.10 28.68
N ILE A 149 1.69 3.82 28.01
CA ILE A 149 1.72 3.21 26.68
C ILE A 149 2.76 2.11 26.65
N ARG A 150 2.39 0.95 26.11
CA ARG A 150 3.33 -0.12 25.74
C ARG A 150 3.38 -0.25 24.22
N TYR A 151 4.57 -0.19 23.66
CA TYR A 151 4.78 -0.36 22.22
C TYR A 151 5.28 -1.76 21.89
N VAL A 152 4.69 -2.34 20.84
CA VAL A 152 5.15 -3.62 20.27
C VAL A 152 5.30 -3.42 18.77
N ARG A 153 6.51 -3.55 18.22
CA ARG A 153 6.80 -3.32 16.81
C ARG A 153 7.54 -4.50 16.22
N PHE A 154 7.05 -5.02 15.10
CA PHE A 154 7.67 -6.17 14.43
C PHE A 154 7.35 -6.18 12.93
N PRO A 155 8.17 -6.88 12.09
CA PRO A 155 7.82 -7.14 10.70
C PRO A 155 6.56 -8.01 10.61
N ILE A 156 5.59 -7.61 9.81
CA ILE A 156 4.31 -8.35 9.67
C ILE A 156 4.55 -9.80 9.24
N LYS A 157 5.50 -10.03 8.33
CA LYS A 157 5.87 -11.39 7.89
C LYS A 157 6.28 -12.30 9.04
N ASP A 158 6.98 -11.75 10.03
CA ASP A 158 7.45 -12.52 11.20
C ASP A 158 6.29 -12.86 12.13
N GLY A 159 5.34 -11.94 12.29
CA GLY A 159 4.11 -12.18 13.03
C GLY A 159 3.24 -13.27 12.38
N LEU A 160 3.02 -13.19 11.08
CA LEU A 160 2.26 -14.19 10.34
C LEU A 160 2.94 -15.56 10.37
N GLN A 161 4.28 -15.61 10.29
CA GLN A 161 5.04 -16.83 10.45
C GLN A 161 4.86 -17.45 11.85
N ALA A 162 4.97 -16.62 12.91
CA ALA A 162 4.79 -17.09 14.28
C ALA A 162 3.38 -17.65 14.52
N LEU A 163 2.34 -17.04 13.92
CA LEU A 163 0.99 -17.60 13.92
C LEU A 163 0.90 -18.94 13.20
N ALA A 164 1.55 -19.07 12.05
CA ALA A 164 1.58 -20.32 11.27
C ALA A 164 2.32 -21.45 12.04
N GLU A 165 3.32 -21.09 12.86
CA GLU A 165 4.02 -22.01 13.77
C GLU A 165 3.17 -22.40 14.99
N GLY A 166 1.97 -21.84 15.13
CA GLY A 166 1.02 -22.16 16.21
C GLY A 166 1.21 -21.35 17.49
N LEU A 167 2.03 -20.29 17.49
CA LEU A 167 2.18 -19.40 18.65
C LEU A 167 0.91 -18.56 18.83
N ARG A 168 0.46 -18.40 20.09
CA ARG A 168 -0.75 -17.69 20.47
C ARG A 168 -0.53 -16.93 21.79
N GLY A 169 -1.38 -15.94 22.06
CA GLY A 169 -1.39 -15.20 23.34
C GLY A 169 0.00 -14.71 23.74
N ALA A 170 0.36 -14.90 25.01
CA ALA A 170 1.65 -14.45 25.56
C ALA A 170 2.85 -15.05 24.81
N ALA A 171 2.79 -16.29 24.34
CA ALA A 171 3.89 -16.92 23.60
C ALA A 171 4.13 -16.23 22.25
N LEU A 172 3.08 -15.77 21.58
CA LEU A 172 3.18 -14.97 20.36
C LEU A 172 3.84 -13.62 20.67
N LEU A 173 3.32 -12.91 21.67
CA LEU A 173 3.85 -11.60 22.08
C LEU A 173 5.35 -11.67 22.39
N HIS A 174 5.76 -12.58 23.27
CA HIS A 174 7.17 -12.74 23.64
C HIS A 174 8.08 -13.04 22.43
N LYS A 175 7.58 -13.82 21.46
CA LYS A 175 8.32 -14.08 20.22
C LYS A 175 8.54 -12.82 19.39
N LEU A 176 7.56 -11.93 19.36
CA LEU A 176 7.59 -10.69 18.58
C LEU A 176 8.46 -9.60 19.23
N GLU A 177 8.53 -9.55 20.56
CA GLU A 177 9.35 -8.60 21.31
C GLU A 177 10.85 -8.96 21.35
N GLN A 178 11.24 -10.20 21.04
CA GLN A 178 12.64 -10.66 21.06
C GLN A 178 13.48 -10.20 19.85
N LYS A 179 12.93 -9.40 18.96
CA LYS A 179 13.60 -8.88 17.75
C LYS A 179 13.68 -7.37 17.82
#